data_b689ea2c35561921c2691f3e418ac55b
#
_entry.id   b689ea2c35561921c2691f3e418ac55b
#
_cell.length_a   1.000
_cell.length_b   1.000
_cell.length_c   1.000
_cell.angle_alpha   90.00
_cell.angle_beta   90.00
_cell.angle_gamma   90.00
#
_symmetry.space_group_name_H-M   'P 1'
#
loop_
_entity.id
_entity.type
_entity.pdbx_description
1 polymer ?
#
loop_
_entity_poly.entity_id
_entity_poly.type
_entity_poly.pdbx_seq_one_letter_code
_entity_poly.pdbx_strand_id
1 'polypeptide(L)'
;MLYKQLTSIFLLTITCLVEAGQPTKSANQPNFIIIYTDDMGYADAGPFGDPLINTPAIDSLADDGQVWTNFYAAASVCTPSRGALLTGKLPVRTGLYGDNISVFFPGSKSGIPHSEKTIAEVFQDNRYATGIFGKWHLGDAKTYYPTRHGFDEWLGIPYSNDMDWEIEGITSKNIFTPPEQIAAKYQKIAPRIRENIFEPDISDWQVPLISSKTNFDGTFTDLILEKPANQNLITRRYTEESVRFMTEASSKNKPFFLMFSHSMPHVP
;
A
#
# COMPACT_ATOMS: atom_id res chain seq x y z
N MET A 1 52.80 20.42 64.50
CA MET A 1 51.37 20.53 64.13
C MET A 1 51.30 20.93 62.64
N LEU A 2 51.10 19.95 61.77
CA LEU A 2 50.98 20.19 60.31
C LEU A 2 49.51 20.23 59.96
N TYR A 3 49.07 21.37 59.41
CA TYR A 3 47.76 21.51 58.77
C TYR A 3 47.86 21.00 57.35
N LYS A 4 47.11 19.92 57.01
CA LYS A 4 46.86 19.51 55.60
C LYS A 4 45.61 20.23 55.08
N GLN A 5 45.81 21.11 54.10
CA GLN A 5 44.74 21.64 53.36
C GLN A 5 44.36 20.62 52.22
N LEU A 6 43.13 20.15 52.24
CA LEU A 6 42.52 19.39 51.18
C LEU A 6 41.86 20.36 50.20
N THR A 7 42.43 20.48 49.02
CA THR A 7 41.83 21.23 47.89
C THR A 7 40.92 20.28 47.12
N SER A 8 39.63 20.46 47.25
CA SER A 8 38.63 19.72 46.43
C SER A 8 38.54 20.34 45.03
N ILE A 9 38.99 19.60 44.03
CA ILE A 9 38.79 19.96 42.60
C ILE A 9 37.41 19.48 42.21
N PHE A 10 36.49 20.44 41.95
CA PHE A 10 35.18 20.18 41.38
C PHE A 10 35.33 20.09 39.84
N LEU A 11 35.26 18.86 39.32
CA LEU A 11 35.29 18.61 37.89
C LEU A 11 33.87 18.87 37.34
N LEU A 12 33.66 20.03 36.68
CA LEU A 12 32.41 20.38 36.02
C LEU A 12 32.41 19.67 34.65
N THR A 13 31.72 18.55 34.54
CA THR A 13 31.46 17.91 33.25
C THR A 13 30.33 18.64 32.54
N ILE A 14 30.65 19.45 31.57
CA ILE A 14 29.70 20.04 30.63
C ILE A 14 29.31 18.94 29.64
N THR A 15 28.16 18.30 29.82
CA THR A 15 27.52 17.45 28.82
C THR A 15 26.92 18.36 27.75
N CYS A 16 27.63 18.55 26.63
CA CYS A 16 27.03 19.08 25.42
C CYS A 16 26.00 18.06 24.94
N LEU A 17 24.72 18.33 25.16
CA LEU A 17 23.64 17.71 24.43
C LEU A 17 23.72 18.19 22.97
N VAL A 18 24.34 17.38 22.12
CA VAL A 18 24.19 17.54 20.67
C VAL A 18 22.76 17.13 20.35
N GLU A 19 21.85 18.08 20.30
CA GLU A 19 20.60 17.85 19.58
C GLU A 19 20.95 17.47 18.16
N ALA A 20 20.78 16.18 17.83
CA ALA A 20 20.85 15.75 16.45
C ALA A 20 19.71 16.45 15.70
N GLY A 21 20.03 17.57 15.06
CA GLY A 21 19.08 18.32 14.24
C GLY A 21 18.43 17.37 13.25
N GLN A 22 17.10 17.35 13.25
CA GLN A 22 16.34 16.61 12.26
C GLN A 22 16.81 17.03 10.87
N PRO A 23 17.10 16.10 9.96
CA PRO A 23 17.55 16.45 8.62
C PRO A 23 16.45 17.25 7.92
N THR A 24 16.69 18.54 7.74
CA THR A 24 15.80 19.44 7.01
C THR A 24 15.84 19.09 5.53
N LYS A 25 14.68 19.19 4.86
CA LYS A 25 14.56 19.06 3.41
C LYS A 25 15.60 19.96 2.74
N SER A 26 16.46 19.39 1.87
CA SER A 26 17.25 20.21 0.97
C SER A 26 16.30 21.01 0.08
N ALA A 27 16.62 22.28 -0.19
CA ALA A 27 15.79 23.17 -1.00
C ALA A 27 15.43 22.59 -2.41
N ASN A 28 16.13 21.55 -2.84
CA ASN A 28 15.99 20.92 -4.16
C ASN A 28 15.39 19.49 -4.12
N GLN A 29 14.87 19.01 -2.99
CA GLN A 29 14.24 17.68 -2.94
C GLN A 29 12.71 17.79 -3.15
N PRO A 30 12.18 17.39 -4.34
CA PRO A 30 10.74 17.39 -4.58
C PRO A 30 10.01 16.32 -3.78
N ASN A 31 8.73 16.48 -3.56
CA ASN A 31 7.86 15.40 -3.10
C ASN A 31 7.40 14.55 -4.30
N PHE A 32 7.14 13.28 -4.07
CA PHE A 32 6.63 12.36 -5.08
C PHE A 32 5.33 11.74 -4.62
N ILE A 33 4.34 11.76 -5.51
CA ILE A 33 3.03 11.16 -5.27
C ILE A 33 2.69 10.28 -6.46
N ILE A 34 2.38 9.01 -6.21
CA ILE A 34 1.78 8.11 -7.19
C ILE A 34 0.33 7.89 -6.77
N ILE A 35 -0.62 8.24 -7.64
CA ILE A 35 -2.03 7.89 -7.50
C ILE A 35 -2.27 6.73 -8.45
N TYR A 36 -2.56 5.56 -7.89
CA TYR A 36 -2.69 4.31 -8.64
C TYR A 36 -4.09 3.74 -8.45
N THR A 37 -4.87 3.75 -9.52
CA THR A 37 -6.24 3.19 -9.57
C THR A 37 -6.20 1.69 -9.84
N ASP A 38 -7.29 0.99 -9.54
CA ASP A 38 -7.42 -0.45 -9.74
C ASP A 38 -8.57 -0.72 -10.71
N ASP A 39 -8.25 -1.34 -11.85
CA ASP A 39 -9.18 -1.66 -12.95
C ASP A 39 -9.89 -0.45 -13.60
N MET A 40 -9.25 0.72 -13.58
CA MET A 40 -9.73 1.88 -14.34
C MET A 40 -9.37 1.71 -15.81
N GLY A 41 -10.38 1.75 -16.68
CA GLY A 41 -10.20 1.65 -18.12
C GLY A 41 -9.54 2.90 -18.72
N TYR A 42 -8.87 2.74 -19.85
CA TYR A 42 -8.18 3.85 -20.54
C TYR A 42 -9.11 5.04 -20.82
N ALA A 43 -10.32 4.77 -21.31
CA ALA A 43 -11.30 5.79 -21.67
C ALA A 43 -12.16 6.27 -20.49
N ASP A 44 -11.89 5.80 -19.25
CA ASP A 44 -12.67 6.18 -18.06
C ASP A 44 -12.23 7.53 -17.46
N ALA A 45 -11.16 8.12 -17.97
CA ALA A 45 -10.70 9.44 -17.58
C ALA A 45 -10.78 10.44 -18.72
N GLY A 46 -11.23 11.68 -18.43
CA GLY A 46 -11.45 12.74 -19.41
C GLY A 46 -10.32 12.96 -20.42
N PRO A 47 -9.03 13.01 -19.98
CA PRO A 47 -7.91 13.25 -20.89
C PRO A 47 -7.69 12.16 -21.96
N PHE A 48 -8.29 10.97 -21.79
CA PHE A 48 -8.10 9.83 -22.68
C PHE A 48 -9.36 9.44 -23.47
N GLY A 49 -10.49 10.06 -23.20
CA GLY A 49 -11.74 9.71 -23.86
C GLY A 49 -12.88 10.67 -23.54
N ASP A 50 -14.09 10.20 -23.73
CA ASP A 50 -15.32 10.88 -23.32
C ASP A 50 -16.04 10.01 -22.27
N PRO A 51 -15.59 10.07 -21.01
CA PRO A 51 -16.08 9.20 -19.96
C PRO A 51 -17.53 9.52 -19.60
N LEU A 52 -18.29 8.48 -19.25
CA LEU A 52 -19.63 8.64 -18.68
C LEU A 52 -19.61 9.30 -17.29
N ILE A 53 -18.45 9.27 -16.64
CA ILE A 53 -18.21 9.85 -15.31
C ILE A 53 -17.19 10.99 -15.45
N ASN A 54 -17.56 12.17 -14.99
CA ASN A 54 -16.66 13.33 -15.00
C ASN A 54 -15.48 13.13 -14.05
N THR A 55 -14.27 13.43 -14.52
CA THR A 55 -13.02 13.30 -13.78
C THR A 55 -12.27 14.64 -13.64
N PRO A 56 -12.91 15.71 -13.10
CA PRO A 56 -12.36 17.06 -13.17
C PRO A 56 -11.00 17.24 -12.48
N ALA A 57 -10.72 16.45 -11.45
CA ALA A 57 -9.42 16.48 -10.78
C ALA A 57 -8.31 15.86 -11.64
N ILE A 58 -8.60 14.78 -12.36
CA ILE A 58 -7.66 14.15 -13.30
C ILE A 58 -7.46 15.07 -14.50
N ASP A 59 -8.55 15.68 -15.00
CA ASP A 59 -8.51 16.63 -16.12
C ASP A 59 -7.59 17.82 -15.78
N SER A 60 -7.72 18.39 -14.58
CA SER A 60 -6.84 19.47 -14.12
C SER A 60 -5.37 19.05 -14.02
N LEU A 61 -5.08 17.83 -13.57
CA LEU A 61 -3.72 17.30 -13.55
C LEU A 61 -3.14 17.15 -14.96
N ALA A 62 -3.97 16.76 -15.92
CA ALA A 62 -3.58 16.63 -17.32
C ALA A 62 -3.31 17.98 -17.97
N ASP A 63 -4.13 19.00 -17.66
CA ASP A 63 -3.97 20.38 -18.16
C ASP A 63 -2.67 21.04 -17.64
N ASP A 64 -2.31 20.76 -16.40
CA ASP A 64 -1.10 21.32 -15.74
C ASP A 64 0.16 20.46 -15.97
N GLY A 65 0.03 19.26 -16.54
CA GLY A 65 1.09 18.26 -16.61
C GLY A 65 1.37 17.68 -18.00
N GLN A 66 1.60 16.39 -18.04
CA GLN A 66 1.86 15.63 -19.27
C GLN A 66 0.89 14.45 -19.36
N VAL A 67 0.29 14.27 -20.52
CA VAL A 67 -0.57 13.11 -20.83
C VAL A 67 0.21 12.10 -21.68
N TRP A 68 0.35 10.88 -21.18
CA TRP A 68 1.10 9.81 -21.82
C TRP A 68 0.15 8.79 -22.43
N THR A 69 -0.14 8.92 -23.71
CA THR A 69 -1.15 8.12 -24.41
C THR A 69 -0.73 6.68 -24.69
N ASN A 70 0.55 6.36 -24.60
CA ASN A 70 1.12 5.03 -24.84
C ASN A 70 1.85 4.50 -23.59
N PHE A 71 1.39 4.83 -22.39
CA PHE A 71 1.90 4.28 -21.15
C PHE A 71 1.06 3.08 -20.71
N TYR A 72 1.70 1.92 -20.58
CA TYR A 72 1.02 0.66 -20.27
C TYR A 72 1.47 0.12 -18.90
N ALA A 73 0.52 -0.47 -18.16
CA ALA A 73 0.84 -1.29 -17.02
C ALA A 73 1.64 -2.54 -17.48
N ALA A 74 2.57 -3.00 -16.64
CA ALA A 74 3.44 -4.12 -17.00
C ALA A 74 2.73 -5.49 -17.05
N ALA A 75 1.51 -5.57 -16.52
CA ALA A 75 0.65 -6.75 -16.56
C ALA A 75 -0.82 -6.33 -16.45
N SER A 76 -1.72 -7.20 -16.89
CA SER A 76 -3.17 -7.00 -16.88
C SER A 76 -3.84 -7.33 -15.55
N VAL A 77 -3.10 -7.82 -14.53
CA VAL A 77 -3.63 -8.18 -13.21
C VAL A 77 -2.80 -7.57 -12.09
N CYS A 78 -3.41 -7.45 -10.92
CA CYS A 78 -2.95 -6.60 -9.83
C CYS A 78 -1.54 -6.91 -9.30
N THR A 79 -1.29 -8.14 -8.83
CA THR A 79 0.00 -8.51 -8.20
C THR A 79 1.20 -8.21 -9.11
N PRO A 80 1.26 -8.72 -10.35
CA PRO A 80 2.42 -8.48 -11.21
C PRO A 80 2.55 -7.01 -11.62
N SER A 81 1.44 -6.31 -11.86
CA SER A 81 1.46 -4.89 -12.22
C SER A 81 2.01 -4.03 -11.06
N ARG A 82 1.53 -4.27 -9.84
CA ARG A 82 2.00 -3.55 -8.62
C ARG A 82 3.45 -3.87 -8.31
N GLY A 83 3.85 -5.14 -8.45
CA GLY A 83 5.25 -5.55 -8.27
C GLY A 83 6.18 -4.89 -9.26
N ALA A 84 5.80 -4.81 -10.53
CA ALA A 84 6.59 -4.13 -11.56
C ALA A 84 6.71 -2.63 -11.29
N LEU A 85 5.61 -1.97 -10.88
CA LEU A 85 5.63 -0.54 -10.51
C LEU A 85 6.61 -0.26 -9.38
N LEU A 86 6.62 -1.10 -8.34
CA LEU A 86 7.47 -0.90 -7.18
C LEU A 86 8.95 -1.27 -7.44
N THR A 87 9.23 -2.25 -8.30
CA THR A 87 10.59 -2.75 -8.51
C THR A 87 11.26 -2.22 -9.77
N GLY A 88 10.48 -1.64 -10.69
CA GLY A 88 10.98 -1.24 -12.02
C GLY A 88 11.38 -2.43 -12.91
N LYS A 89 10.93 -3.65 -12.58
CA LYS A 89 11.27 -4.88 -13.29
C LYS A 89 10.04 -5.55 -13.88
N LEU A 90 10.21 -6.24 -15.00
CA LEU A 90 9.15 -7.10 -15.54
C LEU A 90 8.77 -8.18 -14.51
N PRO A 91 7.47 -8.46 -14.29
CA PRO A 91 7.00 -9.35 -13.23
C PRO A 91 7.57 -10.77 -13.30
N VAL A 92 7.82 -11.29 -14.50
CA VAL A 92 8.45 -12.61 -14.72
C VAL A 92 9.86 -12.70 -14.15
N ARG A 93 10.56 -11.57 -13.99
CA ARG A 93 11.92 -11.52 -13.43
C ARG A 93 11.93 -11.50 -11.90
N THR A 94 10.83 -11.07 -11.29
CA THR A 94 10.68 -10.98 -9.85
C THR A 94 9.96 -12.20 -9.26
N GLY A 95 9.51 -13.14 -10.10
CA GLY A 95 8.70 -14.28 -9.68
C GLY A 95 7.26 -13.92 -9.29
N LEU A 96 6.80 -12.69 -9.62
CA LEU A 96 5.45 -12.21 -9.32
C LEU A 96 4.45 -12.50 -10.44
N TYR A 97 4.87 -13.22 -11.48
CA TYR A 97 4.03 -13.67 -12.58
C TYR A 97 4.60 -14.94 -13.20
N GLY A 98 3.75 -15.91 -13.54
CA GLY A 98 4.15 -17.18 -14.16
C GLY A 98 3.05 -18.22 -14.06
N ASP A 99 3.36 -19.47 -14.38
CA ASP A 99 2.40 -20.57 -14.48
C ASP A 99 1.59 -20.83 -13.19
N ASN A 100 2.15 -20.46 -12.04
CA ASN A 100 1.53 -20.71 -10.74
C ASN A 100 1.09 -19.43 -10.01
N ILE A 101 1.36 -18.25 -10.55
CA ILE A 101 1.06 -16.97 -9.88
C ILE A 101 0.46 -16.01 -10.92
N SER A 102 -0.85 -15.79 -10.84
CA SER A 102 -1.51 -14.66 -11.49
C SER A 102 -1.66 -13.49 -10.52
N VAL A 103 -2.24 -13.76 -9.34
CA VAL A 103 -2.37 -12.86 -8.20
C VAL A 103 -2.22 -13.65 -6.91
N PHE A 104 -1.89 -12.99 -5.80
CA PHE A 104 -1.90 -13.61 -4.49
C PHE A 104 -3.31 -13.61 -3.90
N PHE A 105 -3.75 -14.79 -3.43
CA PHE A 105 -5.01 -14.94 -2.71
C PHE A 105 -4.80 -14.87 -1.21
N PRO A 106 -5.87 -14.59 -0.42
CA PRO A 106 -5.82 -14.62 1.03
C PRO A 106 -5.16 -15.91 1.56
N GLY A 107 -4.27 -15.76 2.55
CA GLY A 107 -3.49 -16.85 3.12
C GLY A 107 -2.36 -17.35 2.22
N SER A 108 -1.94 -16.57 1.23
CA SER A 108 -0.74 -16.88 0.45
C SER A 108 0.50 -16.93 1.35
N LYS A 109 1.34 -17.96 1.15
CA LYS A 109 2.62 -18.07 1.85
C LYS A 109 3.74 -17.28 1.17
N SER A 110 3.45 -16.70 0.02
CA SER A 110 4.39 -15.96 -0.83
C SER A 110 4.00 -14.50 -0.92
N GLY A 111 4.96 -13.66 -1.27
CA GLY A 111 4.79 -12.24 -1.50
C GLY A 111 5.94 -11.68 -2.33
N ILE A 112 6.04 -10.37 -2.40
CA ILE A 112 7.18 -9.71 -3.05
C ILE A 112 8.49 -10.18 -2.39
N PRO A 113 9.48 -10.69 -3.18
CA PRO A 113 10.72 -11.17 -2.60
C PRO A 113 11.50 -10.05 -1.91
N HIS A 114 12.02 -10.32 -0.71
CA HIS A 114 12.88 -9.37 0.02
C HIS A 114 14.19 -9.03 -0.69
N SER A 115 14.60 -9.82 -1.69
CA SER A 115 15.75 -9.53 -2.55
C SER A 115 15.48 -8.44 -3.57
N GLU A 116 14.20 -8.11 -3.81
CA GLU A 116 13.81 -7.07 -4.74
C GLU A 116 13.82 -5.71 -4.04
N LYS A 117 14.62 -4.79 -4.55
CA LYS A 117 14.62 -3.42 -4.03
C LYS A 117 13.49 -2.63 -4.63
N THR A 118 12.65 -2.07 -3.76
CA THR A 118 11.50 -1.25 -4.17
C THR A 118 11.87 0.22 -4.31
N ILE A 119 11.05 0.96 -5.07
CA ILE A 119 11.18 2.42 -5.16
C ILE A 119 11.00 3.09 -3.77
N ALA A 120 10.18 2.52 -2.89
CA ALA A 120 10.01 3.03 -1.53
C ALA A 120 11.30 2.91 -0.71
N GLU A 121 12.05 1.79 -0.81
CA GLU A 121 13.35 1.63 -0.18
C GLU A 121 14.38 2.61 -0.76
N VAL A 122 14.31 2.92 -2.05
CA VAL A 122 15.17 3.94 -2.66
C VAL A 122 14.87 5.31 -2.07
N PHE A 123 13.61 5.67 -1.90
CA PHE A 123 13.23 6.93 -1.25
C PHE A 123 13.62 6.97 0.22
N GLN A 124 13.44 5.88 0.95
CA GLN A 124 13.83 5.75 2.36
C GLN A 124 15.34 5.93 2.54
N ASP A 125 16.16 5.29 1.69
CA ASP A 125 17.63 5.47 1.67
C ASP A 125 18.03 6.94 1.43
N ASN A 126 17.20 7.70 0.72
CA ASN A 126 17.40 9.13 0.46
C ASN A 126 16.69 10.02 1.49
N ARG A 127 16.29 9.47 2.65
CA ARG A 127 15.70 10.17 3.80
C ARG A 127 14.33 10.79 3.56
N TYR A 128 13.58 10.30 2.58
CA TYR A 128 12.17 10.65 2.43
C TYR A 128 11.33 9.99 3.53
N ALA A 129 10.24 10.64 3.91
CA ALA A 129 9.14 9.94 4.54
C ALA A 129 8.40 9.13 3.48
N THR A 130 8.04 7.89 3.78
CA THR A 130 7.45 6.99 2.81
C THR A 130 6.12 6.44 3.32
N GLY A 131 5.05 6.62 2.56
CA GLY A 131 3.71 6.17 2.95
C GLY A 131 2.98 5.51 1.80
N ILE A 132 2.22 4.46 2.10
CA ILE A 132 1.27 3.85 1.17
C ILE A 132 -0.10 3.75 1.83
N PHE A 133 -1.14 4.22 1.13
CA PHE A 133 -2.52 4.14 1.62
C PHE A 133 -3.38 3.50 0.55
N GLY A 134 -3.96 2.34 0.93
CA GLY A 134 -4.78 1.53 0.05
C GLY A 134 -4.33 0.07 -0.12
N LYS A 135 -4.70 -0.51 -1.26
CA LYS A 135 -4.48 -1.91 -1.61
C LYS A 135 -2.99 -2.22 -1.81
N TRP A 136 -2.51 -3.28 -1.17
CA TRP A 136 -1.14 -3.79 -1.32
C TRP A 136 -0.99 -4.83 -2.42
N HIS A 137 -1.57 -5.98 -2.24
CA HIS A 137 -1.65 -7.14 -3.15
C HIS A 137 -0.30 -7.77 -3.53
N LEU A 138 0.71 -7.65 -2.65
CA LEU A 138 2.04 -8.23 -2.84
C LEU A 138 2.45 -9.16 -1.69
N GLY A 139 1.46 -9.81 -1.06
CA GLY A 139 1.60 -10.76 0.04
C GLY A 139 0.91 -10.26 1.30
N ASP A 140 0.11 -11.15 1.92
CA ASP A 140 -0.74 -10.86 3.08
C ASP A 140 -0.17 -11.38 4.40
N ALA A 141 0.94 -12.12 4.39
CA ALA A 141 1.67 -12.44 5.60
C ALA A 141 2.46 -11.21 6.07
N LYS A 142 2.54 -11.01 7.40
CA LYS A 142 3.19 -9.85 8.02
C LYS A 142 4.60 -9.55 7.49
N THR A 143 5.34 -10.60 7.13
CA THR A 143 6.69 -10.47 6.56
C THR A 143 6.70 -9.76 5.20
N TYR A 144 5.57 -9.71 4.50
CA TYR A 144 5.43 -9.07 3.18
C TYR A 144 4.66 -7.76 3.23
N TYR A 145 4.31 -7.24 4.41
CA TYR A 145 3.61 -5.95 4.49
C TYR A 145 4.48 -4.79 3.94
N PRO A 146 3.87 -3.73 3.43
CA PRO A 146 4.59 -2.59 2.83
C PRO A 146 5.72 -2.03 3.68
N THR A 147 5.57 -2.03 5.00
CA THR A 147 6.57 -1.53 5.94
C THR A 147 7.87 -2.35 5.97
N ARG A 148 7.87 -3.57 5.41
CA ARG A 148 9.06 -4.41 5.22
C ARG A 148 9.74 -4.18 3.86
N HIS A 149 9.15 -3.28 3.07
CA HIS A 149 9.57 -2.97 1.71
C HIS A 149 9.71 -1.45 1.49
N GLY A 150 10.20 -0.75 2.53
CA GLY A 150 10.61 0.64 2.45
C GLY A 150 9.52 1.69 2.73
N PHE A 151 8.31 1.29 3.13
CA PHE A 151 7.30 2.24 3.60
C PHE A 151 7.37 2.42 5.11
N ASP A 152 7.35 3.66 5.59
CA ASP A 152 7.27 3.97 7.02
C ASP A 152 5.88 3.70 7.59
N GLU A 153 4.83 3.94 6.78
CA GLU A 153 3.43 3.77 7.17
C GLU A 153 2.59 3.12 6.06
N TRP A 154 1.65 2.28 6.48
CA TRP A 154 0.60 1.71 5.65
C TRP A 154 -0.74 1.69 6.38
N LEU A 155 -1.79 2.13 5.71
CA LEU A 155 -3.18 1.82 6.03
C LEU A 155 -3.84 1.27 4.77
N GLY A 156 -4.38 0.04 4.82
CA GLY A 156 -4.97 -0.54 3.63
C GLY A 156 -5.43 -1.97 3.77
N ILE A 157 -5.75 -2.57 2.63
CA ILE A 157 -6.14 -3.97 2.51
C ILE A 157 -4.99 -4.77 1.88
N PRO A 158 -4.76 -6.03 2.33
CA PRO A 158 -3.58 -6.80 1.91
C PRO A 158 -3.71 -7.45 0.54
N TYR A 159 -4.90 -7.60 0.00
CA TYR A 159 -5.25 -8.17 -1.31
C TYR A 159 -6.42 -7.38 -1.91
N SER A 160 -7.05 -7.91 -2.97
CA SER A 160 -8.19 -7.24 -3.60
C SER A 160 -9.43 -7.27 -2.71
N ASN A 161 -10.25 -6.24 -2.80
CA ASN A 161 -11.48 -6.10 -2.02
C ASN A 161 -12.57 -7.13 -2.39
N ASP A 162 -12.51 -7.74 -3.57
CA ASP A 162 -13.35 -8.85 -4.04
C ASP A 162 -12.89 -10.24 -3.58
N MET A 163 -11.82 -10.30 -2.80
CA MET A 163 -11.29 -11.54 -2.23
C MET A 163 -11.73 -11.71 -0.77
N ASP A 164 -11.41 -12.87 -0.17
CA ASP A 164 -11.71 -13.20 1.22
C ASP A 164 -13.20 -13.20 1.56
N TRP A 165 -14.02 -13.73 0.66
CA TRP A 165 -15.40 -14.07 0.96
C TRP A 165 -15.56 -15.57 1.17
N GLU A 166 -16.54 -15.95 1.99
CA GLU A 166 -16.92 -17.33 2.24
C GLU A 166 -18.43 -17.47 2.22
N ILE A 167 -18.94 -18.26 1.30
CA ILE A 167 -20.36 -18.59 1.17
C ILE A 167 -20.50 -20.10 1.23
N GLU A 168 -21.16 -20.62 2.26
CA GLU A 168 -21.38 -22.07 2.47
C GLU A 168 -20.10 -22.91 2.40
N GLY A 169 -18.97 -22.39 2.91
CA GLY A 169 -17.67 -23.05 2.89
C GLY A 169 -16.97 -23.05 1.52
N ILE A 170 -17.43 -22.29 0.56
CA ILE A 170 -16.73 -21.99 -0.68
C ILE A 170 -16.14 -20.58 -0.57
N THR A 171 -14.86 -20.48 -0.84
CA THR A 171 -14.10 -19.20 -0.81
C THR A 171 -13.75 -18.76 -2.22
N SER A 172 -13.33 -17.51 -2.38
CA SER A 172 -12.82 -16.96 -3.65
C SER A 172 -11.72 -17.83 -4.27
N LYS A 173 -10.87 -18.43 -3.46
CA LYS A 173 -9.81 -19.32 -3.92
C LYS A 173 -10.32 -20.58 -4.63
N ASN A 174 -11.47 -21.10 -4.24
CA ASN A 174 -12.04 -22.32 -4.80
C ASN A 174 -12.61 -22.12 -6.21
N ILE A 175 -12.89 -20.87 -6.62
CA ILE A 175 -13.44 -20.55 -7.94
C ILE A 175 -12.48 -20.97 -9.05
N PHE A 176 -11.17 -20.75 -8.86
CA PHE A 176 -10.18 -20.91 -9.92
C PHE A 176 -9.69 -22.33 -10.13
N THR A 177 -9.81 -23.19 -9.12
CA THR A 177 -9.38 -24.60 -9.18
C THR A 177 -10.31 -25.52 -8.39
N PRO A 178 -11.62 -25.57 -8.68
CA PRO A 178 -12.52 -26.38 -7.90
C PRO A 178 -12.36 -27.87 -8.24
N PRO A 179 -12.16 -28.76 -7.25
CA PRO A 179 -12.42 -30.19 -7.41
C PRO A 179 -13.88 -30.40 -7.86
N GLU A 180 -14.19 -31.52 -8.56
CA GLU A 180 -15.53 -31.80 -9.12
C GLU A 180 -16.67 -31.60 -8.10
N GLN A 181 -16.49 -32.05 -6.85
CA GLN A 181 -17.48 -31.88 -5.78
C GLN A 181 -17.72 -30.42 -5.39
N ILE A 182 -16.69 -29.57 -5.43
CA ILE A 182 -16.79 -28.15 -5.16
C ILE A 182 -17.44 -27.45 -6.34
N ALA A 183 -17.17 -27.87 -7.59
CA ALA A 183 -17.77 -27.29 -8.78
C ALA A 183 -19.31 -27.37 -8.78
N ALA A 184 -19.86 -28.53 -8.37
CA ALA A 184 -21.32 -28.70 -8.27
C ALA A 184 -21.92 -27.80 -7.18
N LYS A 185 -21.24 -27.62 -6.04
CA LYS A 185 -21.66 -26.73 -4.96
C LYS A 185 -21.53 -25.26 -5.39
N TYR A 186 -20.42 -24.91 -6.06
CA TYR A 186 -20.20 -23.58 -6.62
C TYR A 186 -21.33 -23.15 -7.56
N GLN A 187 -21.78 -24.02 -8.46
CA GLN A 187 -22.88 -23.70 -9.38
C GLN A 187 -24.19 -23.32 -8.68
N LYS A 188 -24.47 -23.92 -7.49
CA LYS A 188 -25.64 -23.54 -6.69
C LYS A 188 -25.53 -22.13 -6.10
N ILE A 189 -24.34 -21.74 -5.65
CA ILE A 189 -24.12 -20.45 -4.98
C ILE A 189 -23.67 -19.35 -5.92
N ALA A 190 -23.33 -19.69 -7.17
CA ALA A 190 -22.85 -18.72 -8.16
C ALA A 190 -23.79 -17.51 -8.36
N PRO A 191 -25.14 -17.68 -8.39
CA PRO A 191 -26.05 -16.53 -8.47
C PRO A 191 -25.87 -15.58 -7.27
N ARG A 192 -25.77 -16.10 -6.05
CA ARG A 192 -25.55 -15.32 -4.82
C ARG A 192 -24.19 -14.62 -4.83
N ILE A 193 -23.13 -15.28 -5.29
CA ILE A 193 -21.81 -14.66 -5.45
C ILE A 193 -21.89 -13.48 -6.45
N ARG A 194 -22.57 -13.70 -7.58
CA ARG A 194 -22.74 -12.66 -8.58
C ARG A 194 -23.55 -11.47 -8.05
N GLU A 195 -24.58 -11.71 -7.29
CA GLU A 195 -25.35 -10.68 -6.61
C GLU A 195 -24.46 -9.89 -5.65
N ASN A 196 -23.68 -10.56 -4.82
CA ASN A 196 -22.76 -9.92 -3.89
C ASN A 196 -21.63 -9.08 -4.54
N ILE A 197 -21.31 -9.30 -5.82
CA ILE A 197 -20.36 -8.44 -6.55
C ILE A 197 -20.99 -7.09 -6.86
N PHE A 198 -22.29 -7.04 -7.11
CA PHE A 198 -23.01 -5.81 -7.48
C PHE A 198 -23.72 -5.14 -6.30
N GLU A 199 -24.17 -5.94 -5.35
CA GLU A 199 -24.83 -5.49 -4.10
C GLU A 199 -24.23 -6.23 -2.90
N PRO A 200 -22.99 -5.89 -2.49
CA PRO A 200 -22.24 -6.68 -1.52
C PRO A 200 -22.88 -6.66 -0.14
N ASP A 201 -23.22 -7.85 0.38
CA ASP A 201 -23.48 -8.01 1.80
C ASP A 201 -22.13 -8.10 2.56
N ILE A 202 -21.88 -7.08 3.39
CA ILE A 202 -20.61 -6.98 4.12
C ILE A 202 -20.33 -8.20 5.01
N SER A 203 -21.37 -8.95 5.42
CA SER A 203 -21.22 -10.14 6.27
C SER A 203 -20.54 -11.31 5.56
N ASP A 204 -20.63 -11.37 4.24
CA ASP A 204 -20.00 -12.42 3.42
C ASP A 204 -18.51 -12.13 3.15
N TRP A 205 -18.05 -10.94 3.42
CA TRP A 205 -16.69 -10.50 3.15
C TRP A 205 -15.86 -10.41 4.43
N GLN A 206 -14.60 -10.83 4.35
CA GLN A 206 -13.70 -10.89 5.51
C GLN A 206 -12.41 -10.08 5.29
N VAL A 207 -12.38 -9.22 4.29
CA VAL A 207 -11.21 -8.39 3.96
C VAL A 207 -10.85 -7.50 5.16
N PRO A 208 -9.64 -7.59 5.71
CA PRO A 208 -9.25 -6.75 6.84
C PRO A 208 -8.77 -5.38 6.40
N LEU A 209 -9.04 -4.36 7.21
CA LEU A 209 -8.33 -3.09 7.17
C LEU A 209 -7.17 -3.14 8.16
N ILE A 210 -5.97 -2.95 7.65
CA ILE A 210 -4.72 -3.09 8.41
C ILE A 210 -4.01 -1.75 8.48
N SER A 211 -3.46 -1.43 9.65
CA SER A 211 -2.46 -0.39 9.84
C SER A 211 -1.12 -1.04 10.17
N SER A 212 -0.06 -0.60 9.52
CA SER A 212 1.30 -1.02 9.82
C SER A 212 2.23 0.19 9.83
N LYS A 213 3.11 0.26 10.83
CA LYS A 213 4.08 1.35 10.99
C LYS A 213 5.45 0.80 11.35
N THR A 214 6.49 1.41 10.81
CA THR A 214 7.87 1.21 11.23
C THR A 214 8.14 2.09 12.45
N ASN A 215 8.58 1.48 13.54
CA ASN A 215 8.93 2.17 14.77
C ASN A 215 10.35 2.76 14.68
N PHE A 216 10.65 3.68 15.58
CA PHE A 216 11.95 4.35 15.63
C PHE A 216 13.13 3.39 15.88
N ASP A 217 12.87 2.27 16.55
CA ASP A 217 13.85 1.20 16.84
C ASP A 217 13.98 0.16 15.72
N GLY A 218 13.30 0.40 14.58
CA GLY A 218 13.28 -0.52 13.43
C GLY A 218 12.33 -1.71 13.58
N THR A 219 11.59 -1.81 14.68
CA THR A 219 10.49 -2.78 14.82
C THR A 219 9.23 -2.31 14.11
N PHE A 220 8.22 -3.17 14.08
CA PHE A 220 6.97 -2.88 13.38
C PHE A 220 5.76 -3.02 14.30
N THR A 221 4.81 -2.10 14.14
CA THR A 221 3.51 -2.20 14.79
C THR A 221 2.44 -2.49 13.74
N ASP A 222 1.86 -3.68 13.82
CA ASP A 222 0.81 -4.14 12.89
C ASP A 222 -0.50 -4.33 13.65
N LEU A 223 -1.55 -3.66 13.18
CA LEU A 223 -2.88 -3.70 13.77
C LEU A 223 -3.93 -4.03 12.71
N ILE A 224 -4.79 -5.00 12.98
CA ILE A 224 -6.05 -5.15 12.24
C ILE A 224 -7.05 -4.20 12.89
N LEU A 225 -7.43 -3.16 12.16
CA LEU A 225 -8.35 -2.14 12.66
C LEU A 225 -9.80 -2.58 12.54
N GLU A 226 -10.12 -3.28 11.45
CA GLU A 226 -11.45 -3.81 11.16
C GLU A 226 -11.33 -5.14 10.42
N LYS A 227 -12.27 -6.05 10.68
CA LYS A 227 -12.47 -7.27 9.91
C LYS A 227 -13.93 -7.72 10.07
N PRO A 228 -14.76 -7.62 9.02
CA PRO A 228 -14.47 -7.05 7.69
C PRO A 228 -14.28 -5.53 7.72
N ALA A 229 -13.50 -5.04 6.75
CA ALA A 229 -13.37 -3.62 6.49
C ALA A 229 -14.68 -3.04 5.93
N ASN A 230 -15.07 -1.86 6.38
CA ASN A 230 -16.20 -1.16 5.77
C ASN A 230 -15.78 -0.60 4.40
N GLN A 231 -16.11 -1.32 3.34
CA GLN A 231 -15.71 -0.99 1.98
C GLN A 231 -16.30 0.34 1.47
N ASN A 232 -17.47 0.76 1.99
CA ASN A 232 -18.07 2.05 1.66
C ASN A 232 -17.23 3.24 2.15
N LEU A 233 -16.32 3.03 3.09
CA LEU A 233 -15.49 4.08 3.70
C LEU A 233 -14.01 4.00 3.33
N ILE A 234 -13.53 2.93 2.71
CA ILE A 234 -12.08 2.73 2.52
C ILE A 234 -11.45 3.81 1.65
N THR A 235 -12.08 4.21 0.56
CA THR A 235 -11.57 5.29 -0.32
C THR A 235 -11.41 6.61 0.45
N ARG A 236 -12.42 6.96 1.26
CA ARG A 236 -12.36 8.15 2.11
C ARG A 236 -11.21 8.04 3.13
N ARG A 237 -11.07 6.91 3.81
CA ARG A 237 -10.03 6.68 4.81
C ARG A 237 -8.63 6.77 4.21
N TYR A 238 -8.43 6.18 3.04
CA TYR A 238 -7.15 6.29 2.32
C TYR A 238 -6.82 7.74 1.98
N THR A 239 -7.83 8.52 1.58
CA THR A 239 -7.68 9.94 1.27
C THR A 239 -7.31 10.73 2.53
N GLU A 240 -8.06 10.55 3.62
CA GLU A 240 -7.81 11.22 4.90
C GLU A 240 -6.39 10.93 5.43
N GLU A 241 -5.96 9.67 5.38
CA GLU A 241 -4.60 9.28 5.81
C GLU A 241 -3.50 9.79 4.87
N SER A 242 -3.74 9.84 3.57
CA SER A 242 -2.81 10.43 2.60
C SER A 242 -2.61 11.92 2.89
N VAL A 243 -3.70 12.66 3.14
CA VAL A 243 -3.65 14.08 3.48
C VAL A 243 -2.95 14.30 4.82
N ARG A 244 -3.26 13.49 5.85
CA ARG A 244 -2.57 13.53 7.16
C ARG A 244 -1.07 13.34 6.97
N PHE A 245 -0.65 12.30 6.26
CA PHE A 245 0.75 11.96 6.01
C PHE A 245 1.50 13.11 5.32
N MET A 246 0.95 13.64 4.22
CA MET A 246 1.54 14.77 3.49
C MET A 246 1.66 16.02 4.38
N THR A 247 0.64 16.30 5.18
CA THR A 247 0.62 17.45 6.10
C THR A 247 1.69 17.32 7.18
N GLU A 248 1.81 16.12 7.78
CA GLU A 248 2.84 15.87 8.79
C GLU A 248 4.26 15.96 8.23
N ALA A 249 4.53 15.34 7.07
CA ALA A 249 5.83 15.42 6.43
C ALA A 249 6.19 16.85 6.08
N SER A 250 5.24 17.61 5.53
CA SER A 250 5.43 19.03 5.17
C SER A 250 5.68 19.90 6.40
N SER A 251 4.95 19.70 7.50
CA SER A 251 5.15 20.46 8.75
C SER A 251 6.53 20.24 9.37
N LYS A 252 7.15 19.08 9.13
CA LYS A 252 8.50 18.72 9.56
C LYS A 252 9.58 19.08 8.54
N ASN A 253 9.23 19.76 7.45
CA ASN A 253 10.12 20.02 6.30
C ASN A 253 10.83 18.75 5.77
N LYS A 254 10.17 17.59 5.84
CA LYS A 254 10.69 16.32 5.36
C LYS A 254 10.15 16.06 3.94
N PRO A 255 10.99 15.76 2.93
CA PRO A 255 10.50 15.33 1.64
C PRO A 255 9.77 13.99 1.80
N PHE A 256 8.76 13.74 0.97
CA PHE A 256 7.98 12.52 1.07
C PHE A 256 7.75 11.84 -0.29
N PHE A 257 7.61 10.53 -0.22
CA PHE A 257 7.08 9.66 -1.25
C PHE A 257 5.77 9.07 -0.75
N LEU A 258 4.69 9.33 -1.47
CA LEU A 258 3.36 8.80 -1.21
C LEU A 258 2.92 7.91 -2.36
N MET A 259 2.53 6.68 -2.06
CA MET A 259 1.77 5.83 -2.97
C MET A 259 0.32 5.78 -2.50
N PHE A 260 -0.56 6.49 -3.21
CA PHE A 260 -2.00 6.45 -2.99
C PHE A 260 -2.58 5.33 -3.85
N SER A 261 -2.70 4.16 -3.25
CA SER A 261 -2.96 2.88 -3.90
C SER A 261 -4.44 2.51 -3.79
N HIS A 262 -5.27 3.09 -4.66
CA HIS A 262 -6.71 2.85 -4.63
C HIS A 262 -7.07 1.38 -4.80
N SER A 263 -8.22 0.99 -4.18
CA SER A 263 -8.88 -0.28 -4.45
C SER A 263 -9.96 -0.15 -5.51
N MET A 264 -10.34 1.09 -5.86
CA MET A 264 -11.42 1.42 -6.81
C MET A 264 -10.83 1.93 -8.13
N PRO A 265 -11.58 1.80 -9.25
CA PRO A 265 -12.98 1.33 -9.37
C PRO A 265 -13.15 -0.20 -9.47
N HIS A 266 -12.19 -1.01 -9.00
CA HIS A 266 -12.36 -2.48 -8.92
C HIS A 266 -13.60 -2.87 -8.09
N VAL A 267 -14.34 -3.90 -8.56
CA VAL A 267 -15.50 -4.48 -7.86
C VAL A 267 -15.10 -5.20 -6.56
N PRO A 268 -16.01 -5.43 -5.61
CA PRO A 268 -17.38 -4.93 -5.45
C PRO A 268 -17.46 -3.52 -4.97
#